data_f80fdde18cac465b675a6f504e997799
#
_entry.id   f80fdde18cac465b675a6f504e997799
#
_cell.length_a   1.000
_cell.length_b   1.000
_cell.length_c   1.000
_cell.angle_alpha   90.00
_cell.angle_beta   90.00
_cell.angle_gamma   90.00
#
_symmetry.space_group_name_H-M   'P 1'
#
loop_
_entity.id
_entity.type
_entity.pdbx_description
1 polymer ?
#
loop_
_entity_poly.entity_id
_entity_poly.type
_entity_poly.pdbx_seq_one_letter_code
_entity_poly.pdbx_strand_id
1 'polypeptide(L)'
;MTIYSADETPCQVLKEDGRTAQQKSYMWIHCSANLDGLPPIMLYEYNPSRAGSVPQNFYQSFSGKYFLADGYQGYNHLPKGVLRCGCLAHFRRKFYDAIPSEDRKSGKSKSPAAKIVNLCSKLFEIERGFIDLSAEERKIKREASKEHEIWNQIWESLDQISASKTSLLGKAVTYAQNQKPYMENYFLDGRIPISNNFTESCGARPYAVGRKNFYFHDTPAGAEASAIIYSLAQTAKLNNLSVFKYLQAVLLYMPDYVHEPEGMEELMPWSDKMKKLCAIDTKATIEDKDGNPKISR
;
A
#
# COMPACT_ATOMS: atom_id res chain seq x y z
N MET A 1 -12.85 11.35 8.38
CA MET A 1 -12.69 9.91 8.73
C MET A 1 -11.69 9.32 7.76
N THR A 2 -10.59 8.77 8.23
CA THR A 2 -9.43 8.42 7.38
C THR A 2 -9.37 6.91 7.17
N ILE A 3 -8.97 6.49 5.98
CA ILE A 3 -8.70 5.10 5.65
C ILE A 3 -7.19 4.93 5.63
N TYR A 4 -6.71 3.90 6.29
CA TYR A 4 -5.29 3.60 6.35
C TYR A 4 -5.01 2.24 5.77
N SER A 5 -3.81 2.10 5.28
CA SER A 5 -3.28 0.82 4.82
C SER A 5 -1.85 0.66 5.28
N ALA A 6 -1.45 -0.58 5.45
CA ALA A 6 -0.08 -0.91 5.78
C ALA A 6 0.42 -2.08 4.94
N ASP A 7 1.73 -2.16 4.86
CA ASP A 7 2.49 -3.27 4.29
C ASP A 7 3.84 -3.35 5.01
N GLU A 8 4.56 -4.43 4.87
CA GLU A 8 5.91 -4.54 5.41
C GLU A 8 6.83 -5.28 4.44
N THR A 9 8.09 -4.87 4.43
CA THR A 9 9.10 -5.52 3.62
C THR A 9 10.34 -5.86 4.46
N PRO A 10 10.96 -7.03 4.29
CA PRO A 10 12.14 -7.36 5.07
C PRO A 10 13.30 -6.42 4.73
N CYS A 11 14.08 -6.07 5.74
CA CYS A 11 15.38 -5.44 5.62
C CYS A 11 16.42 -6.21 6.44
N GLN A 12 17.68 -5.96 6.17
CA GLN A 12 18.79 -6.54 6.92
C GLN A 12 19.52 -5.41 7.66
N VAL A 13 19.79 -5.63 8.96
CA VAL A 13 20.58 -4.75 9.80
C VAL A 13 21.70 -5.58 10.41
N LEU A 14 22.94 -5.15 10.25
CA LEU A 14 24.09 -5.99 10.58
C LEU A 14 24.41 -6.00 12.09
N LYS A 15 24.25 -4.85 12.74
CA LYS A 15 24.63 -4.64 14.15
C LYS A 15 23.40 -4.35 15.01
N GLU A 16 22.51 -5.33 15.14
CA GLU A 16 21.39 -5.30 16.08
C GLU A 16 21.77 -6.04 17.35
N ASP A 17 21.58 -5.42 18.51
CA ASP A 17 21.89 -6.03 19.80
C ASP A 17 21.10 -7.33 20.01
N GLY A 18 21.81 -8.41 20.39
CA GLY A 18 21.22 -9.72 20.62
C GLY A 18 20.74 -10.48 19.39
N ARG A 19 21.07 -9.99 18.17
CA ARG A 19 20.67 -10.61 16.92
C ARG A 19 21.86 -10.89 16.00
N THR A 20 21.72 -11.90 15.15
CA THR A 20 22.73 -12.16 14.10
C THR A 20 22.45 -11.29 12.87
N ALA A 21 23.50 -10.97 12.12
CA ALA A 21 23.41 -10.19 10.90
C ALA A 21 22.50 -10.81 9.81
N GLN A 22 22.22 -12.12 9.88
CA GLN A 22 21.35 -12.85 8.95
C GLN A 22 19.87 -12.78 9.33
N GLN A 23 19.54 -12.39 10.55
CA GLN A 23 18.15 -12.25 10.98
C GLN A 23 17.47 -11.10 10.24
N LYS A 24 16.24 -11.34 9.82
CA LYS A 24 15.45 -10.34 9.10
C LYS A 24 14.81 -9.38 10.08
N SER A 25 15.03 -8.11 9.84
CA SER A 25 14.25 -7.02 10.37
C SER A 25 13.29 -6.48 9.31
N TYR A 26 12.45 -5.52 9.61
CA TYR A 26 11.38 -5.10 8.73
C TYR A 26 11.31 -3.57 8.63
N MET A 27 11.03 -3.12 7.43
CA MET A 27 10.55 -1.77 7.18
C MET A 27 9.03 -1.87 7.02
N TRP A 28 8.31 -1.32 7.98
CA TRP A 28 6.86 -1.17 7.94
C TRP A 28 6.51 0.09 7.18
N ILE A 29 5.44 0.02 6.41
CA ILE A 29 4.93 1.13 5.62
C ILE A 29 3.50 1.38 6.08
N HIS A 30 3.22 2.62 6.48
CA HIS A 30 1.92 3.08 6.90
C HIS A 30 1.47 4.17 5.95
N CYS A 31 0.28 4.03 5.37
CA CYS A 31 -0.21 4.94 4.35
C CYS A 31 -1.62 5.43 4.68
N SER A 32 -1.82 6.75 4.60
CA SER A 32 -3.15 7.31 4.43
C SER A 32 -3.35 7.62 2.95
N ALA A 33 -4.34 6.99 2.31
CA ALA A 33 -4.64 7.31 0.93
C ALA A 33 -5.25 8.72 0.80
N ASN A 34 -5.04 9.36 -0.37
CA ASN A 34 -5.69 10.63 -0.69
C ASN A 34 -7.18 10.37 -0.95
N LEU A 35 -7.97 10.49 0.10
CA LEU A 35 -9.40 10.28 0.07
C LEU A 35 -10.04 11.52 0.71
N ASP A 36 -10.97 12.14 0.02
CA ASP A 36 -11.69 13.34 0.47
C ASP A 36 -10.84 14.63 0.58
N GLY A 37 -9.84 14.80 -0.28
CA GLY A 37 -9.02 16.02 -0.30
C GLY A 37 -8.00 16.13 0.83
N LEU A 38 -7.87 15.12 1.68
CA LEU A 38 -6.78 15.06 2.66
C LEU A 38 -5.46 14.73 1.97
N PRO A 39 -4.36 15.38 2.36
CA PRO A 39 -3.05 15.09 1.78
C PRO A 39 -2.64 13.63 2.06
N PRO A 40 -2.15 12.90 1.05
CA PRO A 40 -1.65 11.56 1.25
C PRO A 40 -0.36 11.56 2.07
N ILE A 41 -0.25 10.63 3.01
CA ILE A 41 0.91 10.47 3.89
C ILE A 41 1.44 9.06 3.72
N MET A 42 2.76 8.93 3.59
CA MET A 42 3.48 7.66 3.59
C MET A 42 4.55 7.70 4.66
N LEU A 43 4.41 6.85 5.68
CA LEU A 43 5.36 6.75 6.77
C LEU A 43 6.05 5.39 6.72
N TYR A 44 7.35 5.40 7.03
CA TYR A 44 8.14 4.18 7.19
C TYR A 44 8.59 4.08 8.64
N GLU A 45 8.52 2.87 9.17
CA GLU A 45 8.97 2.54 10.52
C GLU A 45 9.90 1.33 10.43
N TYR A 46 11.12 1.48 10.93
CA TYR A 46 12.00 0.35 11.12
C TYR A 46 11.58 -0.42 12.39
N ASN A 47 11.51 -1.74 12.28
CA ASN A 47 11.28 -2.60 13.43
C ASN A 47 12.00 -3.94 13.27
N PRO A 48 12.70 -4.45 14.31
CA PRO A 48 13.37 -5.74 14.25
C PRO A 48 12.37 -6.90 14.15
N SER A 49 11.08 -6.65 14.39
CA SER A 49 10.05 -7.68 14.45
C SER A 49 9.00 -7.50 13.37
N ARG A 50 8.41 -8.64 12.96
CA ARG A 50 7.18 -8.70 12.17
C ARG A 50 5.96 -9.01 13.05
N ALA A 51 6.07 -8.95 14.38
CA ALA A 51 4.98 -9.31 15.28
C ALA A 51 3.78 -8.37 15.10
N GLY A 52 2.57 -8.89 15.37
CA GLY A 52 1.33 -8.11 15.31
C GLY A 52 1.25 -6.97 16.33
N SER A 53 2.11 -6.97 17.33
CA SER A 53 2.27 -5.85 18.26
C SER A 53 2.80 -4.57 17.60
N VAL A 54 3.54 -4.69 16.50
CA VAL A 54 4.07 -3.51 15.79
C VAL A 54 2.93 -2.64 15.24
N PRO A 55 2.05 -3.12 14.34
CA PRO A 55 0.94 -2.32 13.89
C PRO A 55 -0.05 -2.00 15.02
N GLN A 56 -0.22 -2.87 16.00
CA GLN A 56 -1.05 -2.59 17.17
C GLN A 56 -0.57 -1.36 17.95
N ASN A 57 0.72 -1.26 18.22
CA ASN A 57 1.30 -0.11 18.92
C ASN A 57 1.27 1.15 18.06
N PHE A 58 1.59 1.04 16.77
CA PHE A 58 1.56 2.18 15.86
C PHE A 58 0.17 2.80 15.77
N TYR A 59 -0.87 1.97 15.69
CA TYR A 59 -2.25 2.41 15.55
C TYR A 59 -3.03 2.53 16.85
N GLN A 60 -2.41 2.43 18.04
CA GLN A 60 -3.11 2.47 19.34
C GLN A 60 -3.95 3.74 19.56
N SER A 61 -3.49 4.89 19.04
CA SER A 61 -4.18 6.19 19.14
C SER A 61 -5.00 6.52 17.89
N PHE A 62 -5.30 5.50 17.10
CA PHE A 62 -5.87 5.66 15.78
C PHE A 62 -7.37 6.01 15.84
N SER A 63 -7.76 7.09 15.18
CA SER A 63 -9.15 7.55 15.10
C SER A 63 -9.85 7.18 13.79
N GLY A 64 -9.19 6.44 12.91
CA GLY A 64 -9.77 5.96 11.65
C GLY A 64 -10.75 4.82 11.84
N LYS A 65 -11.60 4.59 10.84
CA LYS A 65 -12.61 3.52 10.88
C LYS A 65 -12.21 2.29 10.07
N TYR A 66 -11.48 2.48 9.00
CA TYR A 66 -11.17 1.40 8.05
C TYR A 66 -9.67 1.23 7.88
N PHE A 67 -9.25 -0.03 7.81
CA PHE A 67 -7.86 -0.42 7.65
C PHE A 67 -7.73 -1.48 6.55
N LEU A 68 -7.10 -1.12 5.45
CA LEU A 68 -6.88 -2.01 4.31
C LEU A 68 -5.52 -2.70 4.41
N ALA A 69 -5.51 -4.02 4.42
CA ALA A 69 -4.30 -4.81 4.50
C ALA A 69 -4.41 -6.13 3.72
N ASP A 70 -3.27 -6.78 3.55
CA ASP A 70 -3.20 -8.15 3.08
C ASP A 70 -3.70 -9.16 4.12
N GLY A 71 -3.51 -10.46 3.86
CA GLY A 71 -3.93 -11.53 4.77
C GLY A 71 -2.98 -11.82 5.94
N TYR A 72 -2.05 -10.93 6.26
CA TYR A 72 -1.14 -11.14 7.40
C TYR A 72 -1.91 -11.06 8.73
N GLN A 73 -1.71 -12.09 9.58
CA GLN A 73 -2.46 -12.23 10.83
C GLN A 73 -2.14 -11.12 11.86
N GLY A 74 -0.97 -10.48 11.76
CA GLY A 74 -0.59 -9.37 12.63
C GLY A 74 -1.57 -8.20 12.59
N TYR A 75 -2.30 -8.02 11.50
CA TYR A 75 -3.33 -6.99 11.38
C TYR A 75 -4.69 -7.37 12.01
N ASN A 76 -4.81 -8.52 12.67
CA ASN A 76 -6.03 -8.89 13.39
C ASN A 76 -6.13 -8.22 14.77
N HIS A 77 -5.08 -7.56 15.26
CA HIS A 77 -4.99 -6.94 16.58
C HIS A 77 -5.11 -5.41 16.53
N LEU A 78 -5.83 -4.88 15.55
CA LEU A 78 -6.09 -3.45 15.45
C LEU A 78 -6.99 -2.95 16.59
N PRO A 79 -6.97 -1.62 16.89
CA PRO A 79 -7.81 -1.04 17.95
C PRO A 79 -9.30 -1.33 17.76
N LYS A 80 -10.05 -1.36 18.87
CA LYS A 80 -11.52 -1.52 18.83
C LYS A 80 -12.18 -0.48 17.94
N GLY A 81 -13.12 -0.93 17.09
CA GLY A 81 -13.87 -0.06 16.18
C GLY A 81 -13.23 0.15 14.82
N VAL A 82 -11.98 -0.27 14.62
CA VAL A 82 -11.35 -0.29 13.31
C VAL A 82 -11.80 -1.53 12.54
N LEU A 83 -12.43 -1.33 11.39
CA LEU A 83 -12.85 -2.40 10.50
C LEU A 83 -11.75 -2.71 9.50
N ARG A 84 -11.27 -3.95 9.51
CA ARG A 84 -10.31 -4.44 8.54
C ARG A 84 -10.98 -4.66 7.20
N CYS A 85 -10.32 -4.25 6.11
CA CYS A 85 -10.71 -4.49 4.72
C CYS A 85 -9.65 -5.38 4.06
N GLY A 86 -10.10 -6.37 3.29
CA GLY A 86 -9.23 -7.30 2.59
C GLY A 86 -8.71 -6.73 1.27
N CYS A 87 -7.54 -7.20 0.84
CA CYS A 87 -6.94 -6.82 -0.44
C CYS A 87 -7.26 -7.85 -1.53
N LEU A 88 -8.05 -7.46 -2.54
CA LEU A 88 -8.39 -8.32 -3.67
C LEU A 88 -7.16 -8.71 -4.51
N ALA A 89 -6.14 -7.87 -4.59
CA ALA A 89 -4.91 -8.20 -5.33
C ALA A 89 -4.18 -9.40 -4.71
N HIS A 90 -4.05 -9.43 -3.38
CA HIS A 90 -3.48 -10.57 -2.65
C HIS A 90 -4.36 -11.82 -2.75
N PHE A 91 -5.66 -11.65 -2.61
CA PHE A 91 -6.62 -12.73 -2.80
C PHE A 91 -6.48 -13.37 -4.20
N ARG A 92 -6.50 -12.55 -5.25
CA ARG A 92 -6.33 -12.99 -6.63
C ARG A 92 -4.99 -13.67 -6.86
N ARG A 93 -3.90 -13.14 -6.30
CA ARG A 93 -2.54 -13.68 -6.44
C ARG A 93 -2.44 -15.12 -5.93
N LYS A 94 -3.07 -15.45 -4.78
CA LYS A 94 -3.07 -16.81 -4.25
C LYS A 94 -3.63 -17.83 -5.24
N PHE A 95 -4.72 -17.49 -5.93
CA PHE A 95 -5.29 -18.37 -6.96
C PHE A 95 -4.49 -18.35 -8.25
N TYR A 96 -3.93 -17.20 -8.65
CA TYR A 96 -3.07 -17.11 -9.81
C TYR A 96 -1.83 -18.02 -9.66
N ASP A 97 -1.21 -18.03 -8.50
CA ASP A 97 -0.06 -18.88 -8.19
C ASP A 97 -0.43 -20.38 -8.17
N ALA A 98 -1.68 -20.71 -7.92
CA ALA A 98 -2.20 -22.08 -7.95
C ALA A 98 -2.56 -22.59 -9.36
N ILE A 99 -2.56 -21.73 -10.39
CA ILE A 99 -2.72 -22.16 -11.78
C ILE A 99 -1.40 -22.84 -12.22
N PRO A 100 -1.46 -24.02 -12.87
CA PRO A 100 -0.28 -24.68 -13.43
C PRO A 100 0.53 -23.73 -14.33
N SER A 101 1.86 -23.82 -14.27
CA SER A 101 2.76 -22.88 -14.97
C SER A 101 2.54 -22.85 -16.49
N GLU A 102 2.23 -24.00 -17.10
CA GLU A 102 1.96 -24.14 -18.53
C GLU A 102 0.65 -23.42 -18.90
N ASP A 103 -0.37 -23.61 -18.08
CA ASP A 103 -1.68 -22.96 -18.28
C ASP A 103 -1.59 -21.43 -18.11
N ARG A 104 -0.75 -20.96 -17.19
CA ARG A 104 -0.49 -19.52 -17.03
C ARG A 104 0.11 -18.89 -18.28
N LYS A 105 1.03 -19.59 -18.93
CA LYS A 105 1.68 -19.13 -20.16
C LYS A 105 0.70 -19.10 -21.34
N SER A 106 -0.18 -20.08 -21.45
CA SER A 106 -1.17 -20.18 -22.54
C SER A 106 -2.34 -19.21 -22.37
N GLY A 107 -2.63 -18.75 -21.15
CA GLY A 107 -3.79 -17.92 -20.82
C GLY A 107 -5.14 -18.65 -20.95
N LYS A 108 -5.14 -19.96 -21.19
CA LYS A 108 -6.34 -20.76 -21.51
C LYS A 108 -6.71 -21.79 -20.43
N SER A 109 -6.31 -21.56 -19.18
CA SER A 109 -6.62 -22.50 -18.11
C SER A 109 -8.13 -22.57 -17.83
N LYS A 110 -8.63 -23.81 -17.71
CA LYS A 110 -9.97 -24.12 -17.21
C LYS A 110 -9.97 -24.60 -15.76
N SER A 111 -8.85 -24.45 -15.06
CA SER A 111 -8.73 -24.88 -13.67
C SER A 111 -9.66 -24.10 -12.73
N PRO A 112 -10.10 -24.68 -11.60
CA PRO A 112 -10.87 -23.95 -10.60
C PRO A 112 -10.19 -22.64 -10.14
N ALA A 113 -8.86 -22.65 -10.03
CA ALA A 113 -8.07 -21.45 -9.71
C ALA A 113 -8.24 -20.36 -10.77
N ALA A 114 -8.19 -20.71 -12.06
CA ALA A 114 -8.37 -19.76 -13.16
C ALA A 114 -9.78 -19.15 -13.17
N LYS A 115 -10.79 -19.92 -12.81
CA LYS A 115 -12.18 -19.41 -12.66
C LYS A 115 -12.23 -18.29 -11.62
N ILE A 116 -11.63 -18.49 -10.45
CA ILE A 116 -11.57 -17.46 -9.38
C ILE A 116 -10.78 -16.24 -9.84
N VAL A 117 -9.62 -16.43 -10.49
CA VAL A 117 -8.81 -15.32 -11.05
C VAL A 117 -9.61 -14.46 -12.03
N ASN A 118 -10.42 -15.10 -12.89
CA ASN A 118 -11.25 -14.40 -13.87
C ASN A 118 -12.37 -13.60 -13.18
N LEU A 119 -13.00 -14.15 -12.13
CA LEU A 119 -14.01 -13.44 -11.36
C LEU A 119 -13.40 -12.22 -10.65
N CYS A 120 -12.23 -12.37 -10.02
CA CYS A 120 -11.51 -11.24 -9.44
C CYS A 120 -11.14 -10.16 -10.48
N SER A 121 -10.81 -10.58 -11.71
CA SER A 121 -10.49 -9.64 -12.79
C SER A 121 -11.71 -8.81 -13.21
N LYS A 122 -12.91 -9.40 -13.20
CA LYS A 122 -14.17 -8.67 -13.44
C LYS A 122 -14.44 -7.62 -12.36
N LEU A 123 -14.17 -7.93 -11.07
CA LEU A 123 -14.28 -6.94 -9.99
C LEU A 123 -13.34 -5.75 -10.21
N PHE A 124 -12.09 -6.01 -10.59
CA PHE A 124 -11.15 -4.93 -10.93
C PHE A 124 -11.57 -4.13 -12.16
N GLU A 125 -12.25 -4.74 -13.12
CA GLU A 125 -12.76 -4.06 -14.32
C GLU A 125 -13.91 -3.11 -13.97
N ILE A 126 -14.86 -3.55 -13.15
CA ILE A 126 -15.96 -2.72 -12.65
C ILE A 126 -15.41 -1.53 -11.85
N GLU A 127 -14.52 -1.77 -10.88
CA GLU A 127 -13.91 -0.73 -10.05
C GLU A 127 -13.10 0.30 -10.87
N ARG A 128 -12.49 -0.12 -11.95
CA ARG A 128 -11.81 0.79 -12.88
C ARG A 128 -12.77 1.79 -13.53
N GLY A 129 -14.01 1.38 -13.77
CA GLY A 129 -15.07 2.28 -14.25
C GLY A 129 -15.53 3.32 -13.22
N PHE A 130 -15.13 3.17 -11.96
CA PHE A 130 -15.53 4.06 -10.86
C PHE A 130 -14.42 5.01 -10.39
N ILE A 131 -13.28 5.05 -11.10
CA ILE A 131 -12.08 5.76 -10.62
C ILE A 131 -12.29 7.27 -10.49
N ASP A 132 -13.09 7.86 -11.37
CA ASP A 132 -13.35 9.30 -11.43
C ASP A 132 -14.61 9.72 -10.62
N LEU A 133 -15.29 8.76 -10.00
CA LEU A 133 -16.48 9.02 -9.19
C LEU A 133 -16.10 9.52 -7.79
N SER A 134 -16.95 10.40 -7.25
CA SER A 134 -16.88 10.73 -5.82
C SER A 134 -17.10 9.49 -4.94
N ALA A 135 -16.73 9.58 -3.67
CA ALA A 135 -16.90 8.47 -2.74
C ALA A 135 -18.37 8.04 -2.61
N GLU A 136 -19.28 9.00 -2.58
CA GLU A 136 -20.72 8.72 -2.47
C GLU A 136 -21.27 8.04 -3.73
N GLU A 137 -20.95 8.60 -4.90
CA GLU A 137 -21.33 7.99 -6.18
C GLU A 137 -20.76 6.59 -6.35
N ARG A 138 -19.51 6.37 -5.95
CA ARG A 138 -18.86 5.07 -6.00
C ARG A 138 -19.59 4.06 -5.11
N LYS A 139 -19.96 4.44 -3.89
CA LYS A 139 -20.73 3.58 -2.99
C LYS A 139 -22.06 3.17 -3.62
N ILE A 140 -22.82 4.12 -4.15
CA ILE A 140 -24.11 3.85 -4.82
C ILE A 140 -23.90 2.93 -6.04
N LYS A 141 -22.86 3.18 -6.84
CA LYS A 141 -22.56 2.36 -8.01
C LYS A 141 -22.14 0.93 -7.66
N ARG A 142 -21.37 0.74 -6.59
CA ARG A 142 -21.02 -0.59 -6.08
C ARG A 142 -22.26 -1.37 -5.68
N GLU A 143 -23.17 -0.77 -4.91
CA GLU A 143 -24.41 -1.41 -4.48
C GLU A 143 -25.33 -1.78 -5.66
N ALA A 144 -25.35 -0.97 -6.72
CA ALA A 144 -26.13 -1.22 -7.94
C ALA A 144 -25.41 -2.09 -8.97
N SER A 145 -24.14 -2.44 -8.75
CA SER A 145 -23.33 -3.20 -9.69
C SER A 145 -23.51 -4.72 -9.53
N LYS A 146 -22.89 -5.48 -10.44
CA LYS A 146 -22.83 -6.94 -10.34
C LYS A 146 -21.75 -7.47 -9.39
N GLU A 147 -21.12 -6.62 -8.60
CA GLU A 147 -20.03 -7.04 -7.72
C GLU A 147 -20.48 -8.03 -6.66
N HIS A 148 -21.65 -7.82 -6.04
CA HIS A 148 -22.23 -8.78 -5.10
C HIS A 148 -22.51 -10.15 -5.74
N GLU A 149 -23.02 -10.15 -6.95
CA GLU A 149 -23.23 -11.41 -7.71
C GLU A 149 -21.90 -12.13 -8.00
N ILE A 150 -20.84 -11.36 -8.34
CA ILE A 150 -19.50 -11.91 -8.58
C ILE A 150 -18.91 -12.47 -7.29
N TRP A 151 -19.07 -11.80 -6.15
CA TRP A 151 -18.63 -12.32 -4.85
C TRP A 151 -19.37 -13.61 -4.50
N ASN A 152 -20.68 -13.67 -4.68
CA ASN A 152 -21.45 -14.91 -4.47
C ASN A 152 -20.91 -16.05 -5.35
N GLN A 153 -20.64 -15.80 -6.64
CA GLN A 153 -20.05 -16.80 -7.54
C GLN A 153 -18.65 -17.24 -7.09
N ILE A 154 -17.85 -16.33 -6.50
CA ILE A 154 -16.55 -16.66 -5.93
C ILE A 154 -16.73 -17.61 -4.74
N TRP A 155 -17.58 -17.28 -3.77
CA TRP A 155 -17.79 -18.08 -2.57
C TRP A 155 -18.39 -19.46 -2.90
N GLU A 156 -19.41 -19.53 -3.73
CA GLU A 156 -19.99 -20.79 -4.23
C GLU A 156 -18.95 -21.67 -4.94
N SER A 157 -18.11 -21.04 -5.78
CA SER A 157 -17.04 -21.77 -6.46
C SER A 157 -16.00 -22.32 -5.50
N LEU A 158 -15.67 -21.59 -4.43
CA LEU A 158 -14.73 -22.03 -3.40
C LEU A 158 -15.27 -23.22 -2.59
N ASP A 159 -16.57 -23.24 -2.30
CA ASP A 159 -17.21 -24.32 -1.56
C ASP A 159 -17.23 -25.66 -2.36
N GLN A 160 -17.15 -25.56 -3.69
CA GLN A 160 -17.07 -26.72 -4.60
C GLN A 160 -15.64 -27.24 -4.81
N ILE A 161 -14.61 -26.50 -4.37
CA ILE A 161 -13.22 -26.91 -4.59
C ILE A 161 -12.80 -27.92 -3.51
N SER A 162 -12.55 -29.16 -3.97
CA SER A 162 -11.87 -30.17 -3.17
C SER A 162 -10.40 -30.21 -3.52
N ALA A 163 -9.53 -29.80 -2.58
CA ALA A 163 -8.09 -29.77 -2.77
C ALA A 163 -7.35 -30.13 -1.47
N SER A 164 -6.22 -30.83 -1.59
CA SER A 164 -5.35 -31.08 -0.44
C SER A 164 -4.89 -29.75 0.18
N LYS A 165 -4.96 -29.62 1.49
CA LYS A 165 -4.52 -28.41 2.23
C LYS A 165 -3.06 -28.05 1.99
N THR A 166 -2.22 -29.01 1.62
CA THR A 166 -0.79 -28.80 1.32
C THR A 166 -0.55 -28.30 -0.09
N SER A 167 -1.50 -28.50 -1.02
CA SER A 167 -1.40 -28.01 -2.40
C SER A 167 -1.49 -26.47 -2.46
N LEU A 168 -1.00 -25.86 -3.56
CA LEU A 168 -1.14 -24.44 -3.78
C LEU A 168 -2.61 -24.01 -3.82
N LEU A 169 -3.47 -24.80 -4.46
CA LEU A 169 -4.92 -24.55 -4.52
C LEU A 169 -5.55 -24.62 -3.13
N GLY A 170 -5.24 -25.66 -2.34
CA GLY A 170 -5.78 -25.79 -0.98
C GLY A 170 -5.32 -24.68 -0.06
N LYS A 171 -4.07 -24.22 -0.19
CA LYS A 171 -3.57 -23.02 0.52
C LYS A 171 -4.30 -21.75 0.10
N ALA A 172 -4.61 -21.60 -1.19
CA ALA A 172 -5.38 -20.46 -1.71
C ALA A 172 -6.82 -20.46 -1.18
N VAL A 173 -7.48 -21.63 -1.14
CA VAL A 173 -8.82 -21.79 -0.55
C VAL A 173 -8.83 -21.47 0.95
N THR A 174 -7.86 -22.01 1.71
CA THR A 174 -7.72 -21.70 3.15
C THR A 174 -7.52 -20.20 3.37
N TYR A 175 -6.65 -19.57 2.57
CA TYR A 175 -6.47 -18.12 2.62
C TYR A 175 -7.77 -17.37 2.36
N ALA A 176 -8.51 -17.75 1.31
CA ALA A 176 -9.78 -17.13 0.96
C ALA A 176 -10.81 -17.24 2.09
N GLN A 177 -10.95 -18.41 2.70
CA GLN A 177 -11.85 -18.64 3.83
C GLN A 177 -11.49 -17.76 5.04
N ASN A 178 -10.19 -17.63 5.35
CA ASN A 178 -9.72 -16.76 6.44
C ASN A 178 -9.92 -15.28 6.14
N GLN A 179 -9.94 -14.87 4.87
CA GLN A 179 -10.14 -13.47 4.47
C GLN A 179 -11.61 -13.12 4.20
N LYS A 180 -12.51 -14.10 4.11
CA LYS A 180 -13.94 -13.89 3.82
C LYS A 180 -14.58 -12.76 4.63
N PRO A 181 -14.35 -12.64 5.97
CA PRO A 181 -14.97 -11.58 6.77
C PRO A 181 -14.54 -10.15 6.39
N TYR A 182 -13.48 -9.99 5.59
CA TYR A 182 -12.86 -8.70 5.31
C TYR A 182 -13.02 -8.27 3.85
N MET A 183 -13.26 -9.23 2.93
CA MET A 183 -13.16 -8.97 1.49
C MET A 183 -14.23 -8.02 0.97
N GLU A 184 -15.43 -8.07 1.52
CA GLU A 184 -16.57 -7.26 1.09
C GLU A 184 -16.73 -5.95 1.88
N ASN A 185 -15.86 -5.69 2.87
CA ASN A 185 -15.94 -4.47 3.67
C ASN A 185 -15.69 -3.18 2.87
N TYR A 186 -15.17 -3.25 1.64
CA TYR A 186 -15.02 -2.09 0.77
C TYR A 186 -16.37 -1.52 0.29
N PHE A 187 -17.46 -2.28 0.36
CA PHE A 187 -18.81 -1.77 0.10
C PHE A 187 -19.31 -0.79 1.16
N LEU A 188 -18.77 -0.85 2.39
CA LEU A 188 -19.23 -0.02 3.49
C LEU A 188 -18.98 1.48 3.26
N ASP A 189 -17.97 1.82 2.45
CA ASP A 189 -17.61 3.20 2.17
C ASP A 189 -16.94 3.30 0.79
N GLY A 190 -17.42 4.18 -0.07
CA GLY A 190 -16.90 4.37 -1.43
C GLY A 190 -15.44 4.82 -1.49
N ARG A 191 -14.89 5.29 -0.37
CA ARG A 191 -13.48 5.67 -0.27
C ARG A 191 -12.54 4.47 -0.14
N ILE A 192 -13.03 3.32 0.33
CA ILE A 192 -12.19 2.14 0.56
C ILE A 192 -11.77 1.56 -0.79
N PRO A 193 -10.46 1.49 -1.11
CA PRO A 193 -10.00 0.83 -2.32
C PRO A 193 -10.20 -0.69 -2.23
N ILE A 194 -10.45 -1.33 -3.37
CA ILE A 194 -10.57 -2.79 -3.44
C ILE A 194 -9.22 -3.52 -3.20
N SER A 195 -8.11 -2.79 -3.23
CA SER A 195 -6.77 -3.36 -3.00
C SER A 195 -5.82 -2.34 -2.40
N ASN A 196 -4.78 -2.82 -1.68
CA ASN A 196 -3.70 -2.00 -1.15
C ASN A 196 -2.55 -1.75 -2.15
N ASN A 197 -2.81 -1.92 -3.45
CA ASN A 197 -1.79 -1.70 -4.50
C ASN A 197 -1.13 -0.33 -4.41
N PHE A 198 -1.83 0.68 -3.94
CA PHE A 198 -1.25 2.02 -3.74
C PHE A 198 -0.12 1.98 -2.71
N THR A 199 -0.33 1.36 -1.55
CA THR A 199 0.69 1.20 -0.51
C THR A 199 1.87 0.34 -0.99
N GLU A 200 1.59 -0.75 -1.72
CA GLU A 200 2.64 -1.56 -2.33
C GLU A 200 3.47 -0.77 -3.35
N SER A 201 2.81 -0.09 -4.30
CA SER A 201 3.48 0.55 -5.42
C SER A 201 4.19 1.84 -5.04
N CYS A 202 3.60 2.65 -4.15
CA CYS A 202 4.14 3.93 -3.73
C CYS A 202 4.98 3.85 -2.44
N GLY A 203 4.82 2.78 -1.65
CA GLY A 203 5.54 2.59 -0.39
C GLY A 203 6.52 1.42 -0.42
N ALA A 204 6.03 0.18 -0.37
CA ALA A 204 6.89 -1.00 -0.21
C ALA A 204 7.85 -1.20 -1.39
N ARG A 205 7.40 -0.97 -2.62
CA ARG A 205 8.21 -1.14 -3.83
C ARG A 205 9.38 -0.15 -3.94
N PRO A 206 9.23 1.16 -3.71
CA PRO A 206 10.36 2.10 -3.71
C PRO A 206 11.47 1.68 -2.74
N TYR A 207 11.12 1.28 -1.53
CA TYR A 207 12.09 0.78 -0.57
C TYR A 207 12.74 -0.53 -1.03
N ALA A 208 11.95 -1.50 -1.51
CA ALA A 208 12.47 -2.78 -2.00
C ALA A 208 13.41 -2.62 -3.21
N VAL A 209 13.16 -1.62 -4.08
CA VAL A 209 14.07 -1.27 -5.19
C VAL A 209 15.34 -0.61 -4.66
N GLY A 210 15.22 0.37 -3.76
CA GLY A 210 16.37 1.04 -3.14
C GLY A 210 17.27 0.05 -2.40
N ARG A 211 16.69 -0.92 -1.70
CA ARG A 211 17.44 -1.98 -1.01
C ARG A 211 18.34 -2.80 -1.95
N LYS A 212 18.01 -2.93 -3.23
CA LYS A 212 18.89 -3.58 -4.20
C LYS A 212 20.19 -2.82 -4.47
N ASN A 213 20.24 -1.54 -4.08
CA ASN A 213 21.43 -0.71 -4.23
C ASN A 213 22.27 -0.68 -2.94
N PHE A 214 21.64 -0.50 -1.76
CA PHE A 214 22.36 -0.42 -0.49
C PHE A 214 22.47 -1.75 0.27
N TYR A 215 21.68 -2.76 -0.11
CA TYR A 215 21.60 -4.14 0.39
C TYR A 215 21.19 -4.26 1.86
N PHE A 216 21.84 -3.57 2.80
CA PHE A 216 21.63 -3.67 4.24
C PHE A 216 21.85 -2.30 4.91
N HIS A 217 21.43 -2.21 6.16
CA HIS A 217 21.80 -1.14 7.08
C HIS A 217 22.89 -1.64 8.05
N ASP A 218 23.86 -0.80 8.37
CA ASP A 218 24.91 -1.20 9.31
C ASP A 218 24.38 -1.30 10.75
N THR A 219 23.52 -0.34 11.14
CA THR A 219 22.99 -0.22 12.49
C THR A 219 21.47 0.03 12.48
N PRO A 220 20.77 -0.20 13.62
CA PRO A 220 19.39 0.22 13.81
C PRO A 220 19.17 1.73 13.54
N ALA A 221 20.06 2.58 14.04
CA ALA A 221 19.99 4.03 13.80
C ALA A 221 20.06 4.38 12.29
N GLY A 222 20.86 3.63 11.52
CA GLY A 222 20.91 3.78 10.05
C GLY A 222 19.60 3.35 9.38
N ALA A 223 18.94 2.31 9.89
CA ALA A 223 17.63 1.87 9.40
C ALA A 223 16.52 2.88 9.75
N GLU A 224 16.55 3.45 10.96
CA GLU A 224 15.64 4.52 11.39
C GLU A 224 15.82 5.79 10.56
N ALA A 225 17.07 6.22 10.33
CA ALA A 225 17.36 7.35 9.44
C ALA A 225 16.81 7.11 8.02
N SER A 226 16.96 5.89 7.49
CA SER A 226 16.36 5.53 6.20
C SER A 226 14.84 5.62 6.25
N ALA A 227 14.19 5.14 7.31
CA ALA A 227 12.75 5.24 7.49
C ALA A 227 12.26 6.70 7.44
N ILE A 228 12.96 7.60 8.14
CA ILE A 228 12.65 9.04 8.13
C ILE A 228 12.79 9.62 6.71
N ILE A 229 13.93 9.38 6.04
CA ILE A 229 14.17 9.92 4.69
C ILE A 229 13.15 9.39 3.68
N TYR A 230 12.83 8.08 3.73
CA TYR A 230 11.80 7.51 2.86
C TYR A 230 10.42 8.09 3.16
N SER A 231 10.07 8.33 4.43
CA SER A 231 8.81 8.97 4.83
C SER A 231 8.67 10.36 4.23
N LEU A 232 9.69 11.19 4.39
CA LEU A 232 9.73 12.54 3.84
C LEU A 232 9.66 12.53 2.30
N ALA A 233 10.52 11.72 1.65
CA ALA A 233 10.63 11.67 0.21
C ALA A 233 9.34 11.15 -0.45
N GLN A 234 8.76 10.04 0.04
CA GLN A 234 7.56 9.48 -0.55
C GLN A 234 6.33 10.35 -0.26
N THR A 235 6.21 10.93 0.93
CA THR A 235 5.12 11.88 1.22
C THR A 235 5.21 13.12 0.35
N ALA A 236 6.39 13.70 0.16
CA ALA A 236 6.59 14.83 -0.76
C ALA A 236 6.17 14.48 -2.20
N LYS A 237 6.60 13.32 -2.68
CA LYS A 237 6.24 12.81 -4.02
C LYS A 237 4.73 12.64 -4.19
N LEU A 238 4.04 12.09 -3.18
CA LEU A 238 2.59 11.91 -3.19
C LEU A 238 1.84 13.25 -3.19
N ASN A 239 2.45 14.29 -2.65
CA ASN A 239 1.92 15.66 -2.64
C ASN A 239 2.41 16.49 -3.86
N ASN A 240 2.93 15.83 -4.91
CA ASN A 240 3.38 16.45 -6.16
C ASN A 240 4.49 17.49 -5.97
N LEU A 241 5.40 17.28 -5.01
CA LEU A 241 6.57 18.13 -4.81
C LEU A 241 7.82 17.52 -5.45
N SER A 242 8.76 18.37 -5.84
CA SER A 242 10.13 17.97 -6.15
C SER A 242 10.78 17.46 -4.87
N VAL A 243 11.07 16.15 -4.81
CA VAL A 243 11.68 15.50 -3.65
C VAL A 243 13.02 16.18 -3.28
N PHE A 244 13.83 16.52 -4.29
CA PHE A 244 15.11 17.20 -4.06
C PHE A 244 14.92 18.56 -3.37
N LYS A 245 14.06 19.42 -3.94
CA LYS A 245 13.78 20.75 -3.37
C LYS A 245 13.18 20.63 -1.98
N TYR A 246 12.29 19.64 -1.76
CA TYR A 246 11.66 19.43 -0.47
C TYR A 246 12.67 19.00 0.61
N LEU A 247 13.52 18.01 0.33
CA LEU A 247 14.55 17.60 1.28
C LEU A 247 15.55 18.74 1.56
N GLN A 248 15.93 19.51 0.54
CA GLN A 248 16.77 20.70 0.73
C GLN A 248 16.10 21.75 1.62
N ALA A 249 14.81 22.02 1.40
CA ALA A 249 14.05 22.96 2.22
C ALA A 249 13.92 22.47 3.68
N VAL A 250 13.62 21.20 3.89
CA VAL A 250 13.56 20.62 5.25
C VAL A 250 14.89 20.76 5.96
N LEU A 251 16.01 20.41 5.31
CA LEU A 251 17.35 20.55 5.92
C LEU A 251 17.71 22.00 6.20
N LEU A 252 17.25 22.95 5.39
CA LEU A 252 17.53 24.37 5.57
C LEU A 252 16.71 24.99 6.71
N TYR A 253 15.43 24.67 6.80
CA TYR A 253 14.51 25.33 7.74
C TYR A 253 14.28 24.53 9.05
N MET A 254 14.48 23.21 9.06
CA MET A 254 14.27 22.40 10.27
C MET A 254 15.07 22.87 11.50
N PRO A 255 16.33 23.37 11.38
CA PRO A 255 17.07 23.87 12.51
C PRO A 255 16.36 24.99 13.27
N ASP A 256 15.55 25.81 12.61
CA ASP A 256 14.82 26.93 13.22
C ASP A 256 13.74 26.45 14.20
N TYR A 257 13.26 25.19 14.01
CA TYR A 257 12.19 24.58 14.82
C TYR A 257 12.69 23.61 15.90
N VAL A 258 14.01 23.38 16.02
CA VAL A 258 14.56 22.41 17.00
C VAL A 258 14.25 22.80 18.44
N HIS A 259 14.22 24.09 18.75
CA HIS A 259 13.98 24.62 20.09
C HIS A 259 12.57 25.18 20.28
N GLU A 260 11.93 25.59 19.19
CA GLU A 260 10.58 26.15 19.17
C GLU A 260 9.77 25.45 18.07
N PRO A 261 9.14 24.29 18.35
CA PRO A 261 8.44 23.49 17.35
C PRO A 261 7.14 24.12 16.83
N GLU A 262 6.72 25.27 17.38
CA GLU A 262 5.55 26.00 16.91
C GLU A 262 5.75 26.45 15.46
N GLY A 263 4.75 26.15 14.62
CA GLY A 263 4.82 26.45 13.18
C GLY A 263 5.55 25.39 12.33
N MET A 264 6.05 24.28 12.92
CA MET A 264 6.71 23.20 12.16
C MET A 264 5.79 22.59 11.09
N GLU A 265 4.47 22.70 11.23
CA GLU A 265 3.49 22.31 10.22
C GLU A 265 3.69 23.04 8.88
N GLU A 266 4.36 24.17 8.85
CA GLU A 266 4.76 24.84 7.61
C GLU A 266 5.75 24.04 6.76
N LEU A 267 6.49 23.11 7.38
CA LEU A 267 7.41 22.20 6.68
C LEU A 267 6.71 20.96 6.13
N MET A 268 5.43 20.75 6.43
CA MET A 268 4.70 19.61 5.91
C MET A 268 4.51 19.70 4.38
N PRO A 269 4.58 18.57 3.64
CA PRO A 269 4.51 18.57 2.18
C PRO A 269 3.25 19.22 1.59
N TRP A 270 2.20 19.29 2.36
CA TRP A 270 0.91 19.89 1.95
C TRP A 270 0.76 21.37 2.35
N SER A 271 1.74 21.96 3.04
CA SER A 271 1.70 23.37 3.40
C SER A 271 1.83 24.27 2.16
N ASP A 272 1.25 25.46 2.24
CA ASP A 272 1.37 26.44 1.15
C ASP A 272 2.80 26.89 0.93
N LYS A 273 3.61 26.96 2.00
CA LYS A 273 5.04 27.27 1.96
C LYS A 273 5.80 26.24 1.12
N MET A 274 5.63 24.93 1.43
CA MET A 274 6.34 23.88 0.71
C MET A 274 5.82 23.70 -0.72
N LYS A 275 4.51 23.85 -0.97
CA LYS A 275 3.95 23.84 -2.32
C LYS A 275 4.57 24.91 -3.21
N LYS A 276 4.83 26.12 -2.68
CA LYS A 276 5.48 27.20 -3.43
C LYS A 276 6.96 26.96 -3.66
N LEU A 277 7.69 26.54 -2.59
CA LEU A 277 9.15 26.35 -2.64
C LEU A 277 9.56 25.12 -3.46
N CYS A 278 8.77 24.06 -3.38
CA CYS A 278 9.15 22.75 -3.88
C CYS A 278 8.33 22.29 -5.10
N ALA A 279 7.64 23.21 -5.78
CA ALA A 279 6.92 22.88 -7.01
C ALA A 279 7.83 22.17 -8.02
N ILE A 280 7.26 21.17 -8.71
CA ILE A 280 7.92 20.53 -9.84
C ILE A 280 7.94 21.55 -11.00
N ASP A 281 9.12 21.83 -11.53
CA ASP A 281 9.23 22.71 -12.69
C ASP A 281 8.62 22.01 -13.91
N THR A 282 7.40 22.36 -14.24
CA THR A 282 6.68 21.83 -15.40
C THR A 282 7.21 22.38 -16.75
N LYS A 283 8.25 23.22 -16.73
CA LYS A 283 8.84 23.88 -17.89
C LYS A 283 10.31 23.49 -18.14
N ALA A 284 10.62 22.20 -18.09
CA ALA A 284 11.73 21.73 -18.89
C ALA A 284 11.16 21.12 -20.17
N THR A 285 10.67 21.95 -21.07
CA THR A 285 10.54 21.62 -22.49
C THR A 285 11.95 21.38 -22.97
N ILE A 286 12.36 20.13 -23.05
CA ILE A 286 13.57 19.78 -23.83
C ILE A 286 13.16 20.05 -25.27
N GLU A 287 13.67 21.14 -25.84
CA GLU A 287 13.54 21.43 -27.26
C GLU A 287 14.40 20.41 -28.03
N ASP A 288 13.89 19.88 -29.12
CA ASP A 288 14.70 19.11 -30.03
C ASP A 288 15.68 20.07 -30.79
N LYS A 289 16.55 19.49 -31.59
CA LYS A 289 17.55 20.27 -32.35
C LYS A 289 16.93 21.30 -33.31
N ASP A 290 15.64 21.23 -33.54
CA ASP A 290 14.86 22.10 -34.43
C ASP A 290 13.96 23.08 -33.66
N GLY A 291 14.10 23.14 -32.29
CA GLY A 291 13.35 24.06 -31.42
C GLY A 291 11.93 23.66 -31.10
N ASN A 292 11.53 22.41 -31.38
CA ASN A 292 10.18 21.92 -31.04
C ASN A 292 10.12 21.30 -29.66
N PRO A 293 9.08 21.58 -28.85
CA PRO A 293 8.96 21.02 -27.50
C PRO A 293 8.75 19.51 -27.52
N LYS A 294 9.69 18.73 -26.93
CA LYS A 294 9.50 17.31 -26.63
C LYS A 294 8.74 17.16 -25.33
N ILE A 295 7.51 16.68 -25.41
CA ILE A 295 6.74 16.25 -24.24
C ILE A 295 7.35 14.92 -23.77
N SER A 296 8.08 14.93 -22.64
CA SER A 296 8.47 13.69 -21.96
C SER A 296 7.21 13.06 -21.35
N ARG A 297 6.90 11.84 -21.81
CA ARG A 297 5.85 10.99 -21.22
C ARG A 297 6.28 10.40 -19.89
#